data_a6b88557006099f1ebeb8a840362c96d
#
_entry.id   a6b88557006099f1ebeb8a840362c96d
#
_cell.length_a   1.000
_cell.length_b   1.000
_cell.length_c   1.000
_cell.angle_alpha   90.00
_cell.angle_beta   90.00
_cell.angle_gamma   90.00
#
_symmetry.space_group_name_H-M   'P 1'
#
loop_
_entity.id
_entity.type
_entity.pdbx_description
1 polymer ?
#
loop_
_entity_poly.entity_id
_entity_poly.type
_entity_poly.pdbx_seq_one_letter_code
_entity_poly.pdbx_strand_id
1 'polypeptide(L)'
;MIKGFLFVLFGLFLIVTLLSLFIPSKVMTVKAVVIYAPENKIVAQVADLKNWKNWHPVFKNDTDAIYSNPSSGVNASVQWITANKINKLLITEASPKIIKALLIRPGEKNVENTISIVSIQDASGLQVEWRVLTRLKWYPWEKFGGIFIDKITGPGYETALNNLKDYIEQSH
;
A
#
# COMPACT_ATOMS: atom_id res chain seq x y z
N MET A 1 -5.23 -28.93 39.62
CA MET A 1 -5.04 -27.48 39.31
C MET A 1 -4.75 -27.24 37.81
N ILE A 2 -3.81 -27.96 37.19
CA ILE A 2 -3.45 -27.76 35.76
C ILE A 2 -4.65 -27.96 34.79
N LYS A 3 -5.50 -28.98 34.98
CA LYS A 3 -6.67 -29.23 34.14
C LYS A 3 -7.69 -28.07 34.18
N GLY A 4 -7.94 -27.48 35.35
CA GLY A 4 -8.84 -26.33 35.45
C GLY A 4 -8.26 -25.08 34.76
N PHE A 5 -6.95 -24.83 34.88
CA PHE A 5 -6.26 -23.76 34.23
C PHE A 5 -6.33 -23.88 32.70
N LEU A 6 -6.10 -25.10 32.17
CA LEU A 6 -6.21 -25.35 30.71
C LEU A 6 -7.64 -25.14 30.20
N PHE A 7 -8.65 -25.49 31.01
CA PHE A 7 -10.05 -25.28 30.63
C PHE A 7 -10.41 -23.78 30.54
N VAL A 8 -9.91 -22.99 31.50
CA VAL A 8 -10.08 -21.51 31.46
C VAL A 8 -9.39 -20.89 30.27
N LEU A 9 -8.14 -21.29 29.95
CA LEU A 9 -7.40 -20.81 28.78
C LEU A 9 -8.13 -21.17 27.49
N PHE A 10 -8.64 -22.39 27.38
CA PHE A 10 -9.41 -22.82 26.20
C PHE A 10 -10.71 -22.00 26.05
N GLY A 11 -11.44 -21.77 27.13
CA GLY A 11 -12.63 -20.94 27.13
C GLY A 11 -12.34 -19.50 26.70
N LEU A 12 -11.25 -18.91 27.24
CA LEU A 12 -10.82 -17.56 26.85
C LEU A 12 -10.44 -17.51 25.35
N PHE A 13 -9.67 -18.49 24.87
CA PHE A 13 -9.31 -18.58 23.44
C PHE A 13 -10.55 -18.67 22.55
N LEU A 14 -11.54 -19.45 22.95
CA LEU A 14 -12.80 -19.60 22.22
C LEU A 14 -13.58 -18.28 22.16
N ILE A 15 -13.67 -17.56 23.28
CA ILE A 15 -14.32 -16.24 23.33
C ILE A 15 -13.60 -15.25 22.40
N VAL A 16 -12.26 -15.16 22.48
CA VAL A 16 -11.45 -14.27 21.64
C VAL A 16 -11.62 -14.63 20.15
N THR A 17 -11.68 -15.92 19.84
CA THR A 17 -11.92 -16.38 18.47
C THR A 17 -13.29 -15.97 17.97
N LEU A 18 -14.33 -16.16 18.76
CA LEU A 18 -15.69 -15.74 18.41
C LEU A 18 -15.78 -14.24 18.21
N LEU A 19 -15.19 -13.44 19.10
CA LEU A 19 -15.15 -11.97 18.94
C LEU A 19 -14.40 -11.56 17.66
N SER A 20 -13.33 -12.28 17.30
CA SER A 20 -12.58 -11.98 16.09
C SER A 20 -13.39 -12.16 14.78
N LEU A 21 -14.45 -12.97 14.80
CA LEU A 21 -15.32 -13.18 13.62
C LEU A 21 -16.10 -11.91 13.24
N PHE A 22 -16.35 -11.02 14.19
CA PHE A 22 -17.01 -9.73 13.92
C PHE A 22 -16.07 -8.69 13.30
N ILE A 23 -14.74 -8.90 13.33
CA ILE A 23 -13.76 -7.98 12.74
C ILE A 23 -13.66 -8.25 11.24
N PRO A 24 -13.79 -7.22 10.38
CA PRO A 24 -13.67 -7.37 8.93
C PRO A 24 -12.36 -8.05 8.51
N SER A 25 -12.43 -8.90 7.48
CA SER A 25 -11.25 -9.56 6.92
C SER A 25 -10.50 -8.70 5.90
N LYS A 26 -10.98 -7.49 5.64
CA LYS A 26 -10.39 -6.53 4.71
C LYS A 26 -10.25 -5.19 5.41
N VAL A 27 -9.06 -4.62 5.34
CA VAL A 27 -8.78 -3.27 5.84
C VAL A 27 -8.39 -2.43 4.64
N MET A 28 -9.02 -1.26 4.52
CA MET A 28 -8.71 -0.30 3.47
C MET A 28 -8.08 0.93 4.10
N THR A 29 -6.86 1.24 3.66
CA THR A 29 -6.18 2.50 3.94
C THR A 29 -6.33 3.40 2.72
N VAL A 30 -6.78 4.63 2.91
CA VAL A 30 -6.93 5.63 1.84
C VAL A 30 -6.20 6.89 2.24
N LYS A 31 -5.28 7.35 1.38
CA LYS A 31 -4.59 8.63 1.51
C LYS A 31 -4.70 9.40 0.20
N ALA A 32 -4.80 10.71 0.28
CA ALA A 32 -4.92 11.56 -0.91
C ALA A 32 -4.16 12.87 -0.72
N VAL A 33 -3.70 13.42 -1.84
CA VAL A 33 -3.05 14.73 -1.89
C VAL A 33 -3.54 15.48 -3.14
N VAL A 34 -3.62 16.80 -3.05
CA VAL A 34 -3.91 17.66 -4.20
C VAL A 34 -2.59 18.20 -4.75
N ILE A 35 -2.37 18.02 -6.05
CA ILE A 35 -1.17 18.44 -6.78
C ILE A 35 -1.58 19.45 -7.84
N TYR A 36 -0.92 20.61 -7.86
CA TYR A 36 -1.14 21.68 -8.82
C TYR A 36 -0.13 21.55 -9.97
N ALA A 37 -0.37 20.60 -10.84
CA ALA A 37 0.46 20.35 -12.02
C ALA A 37 -0.36 19.73 -13.15
N PRO A 38 0.14 19.79 -14.40
CA PRO A 38 -0.48 19.11 -15.53
C PRO A 38 -0.56 17.58 -15.32
N GLU A 39 -1.67 16.97 -15.76
CA GLU A 39 -1.95 15.53 -15.56
C GLU A 39 -0.81 14.65 -16.08
N ASN A 40 -0.22 14.99 -17.24
CA ASN A 40 0.86 14.21 -17.84
C ASN A 40 2.12 14.14 -16.96
N LYS A 41 2.44 15.20 -16.20
CA LYS A 41 3.57 15.19 -15.25
C LYS A 41 3.30 14.21 -14.10
N ILE A 42 2.08 14.21 -13.55
CA ILE A 42 1.69 13.32 -12.47
C ILE A 42 1.70 11.86 -12.97
N VAL A 43 1.05 11.61 -14.11
CA VAL A 43 1.00 10.28 -14.71
C VAL A 43 2.40 9.72 -14.97
N ALA A 44 3.32 10.53 -15.51
CA ALA A 44 4.69 10.10 -15.78
C ALA A 44 5.43 9.64 -14.50
N GLN A 45 5.17 10.27 -13.35
CA GLN A 45 5.81 9.89 -12.08
C GLN A 45 5.19 8.64 -11.46
N VAL A 46 3.89 8.42 -11.66
CA VAL A 46 3.17 7.31 -11.02
C VAL A 46 3.19 6.05 -11.89
N ALA A 47 3.11 6.18 -13.22
CA ALA A 47 2.98 5.06 -14.15
C ALA A 47 4.30 4.32 -14.41
N ASP A 48 5.45 4.96 -14.24
CA ASP A 48 6.76 4.34 -14.39
C ASP A 48 7.39 4.07 -13.03
N LEU A 49 7.57 2.79 -12.68
CA LEU A 49 8.15 2.37 -11.41
C LEU A 49 9.57 2.89 -11.19
N LYS A 50 10.35 3.15 -12.26
CA LYS A 50 11.68 3.77 -12.13
C LYS A 50 11.62 5.19 -11.59
N ASN A 51 10.52 5.91 -11.84
CA ASN A 51 10.33 7.26 -11.35
C ASN A 51 9.97 7.31 -9.86
N TRP A 52 9.54 6.18 -9.27
CA TRP A 52 9.23 6.11 -7.84
C TRP A 52 10.45 6.42 -6.95
N LYS A 53 11.66 6.21 -7.43
CA LYS A 53 12.90 6.62 -6.73
C LYS A 53 12.96 8.13 -6.42
N ASN A 54 12.21 8.95 -7.16
CA ASN A 54 12.22 10.40 -6.98
C ASN A 54 11.38 10.85 -5.76
N TRP A 55 10.36 10.06 -5.40
CA TRP A 55 9.36 10.46 -4.42
C TRP A 55 9.01 9.38 -3.39
N HIS A 56 9.06 8.10 -3.73
CA HIS A 56 8.62 7.04 -2.82
C HIS A 56 9.71 6.69 -1.80
N PRO A 57 9.44 6.79 -0.46
CA PRO A 57 10.48 6.64 0.58
C PRO A 57 11.25 5.32 0.52
N VAL A 58 10.57 4.22 0.14
CA VAL A 58 11.20 2.90 0.03
C VAL A 58 12.28 2.87 -1.06
N PHE A 59 12.07 3.55 -2.18
CA PHE A 59 12.96 3.47 -3.35
C PHE A 59 13.97 4.62 -3.42
N LYS A 60 13.76 5.71 -2.68
CA LYS A 60 14.63 6.91 -2.73
C LYS A 60 16.06 6.61 -2.34
N ASN A 61 16.27 5.68 -1.41
CA ASN A 61 17.61 5.31 -0.89
C ASN A 61 17.97 3.85 -1.22
N ASP A 62 17.15 3.15 -2.00
CA ASP A 62 17.40 1.75 -2.36
C ASP A 62 18.10 1.68 -3.72
N THR A 63 19.43 1.51 -3.69
CA THR A 63 20.26 1.32 -4.88
C THR A 63 20.16 -0.08 -5.47
N ASP A 64 19.61 -1.04 -4.72
CA ASP A 64 19.56 -2.46 -5.08
C ASP A 64 18.19 -2.87 -5.63
N ALA A 65 17.28 -1.91 -5.80
CA ALA A 65 15.98 -2.16 -6.40
C ALA A 65 16.12 -2.56 -7.88
N ILE A 66 15.55 -3.72 -8.22
CA ILE A 66 15.60 -4.30 -9.57
C ILE A 66 14.28 -4.02 -10.28
N TYR A 67 14.33 -3.25 -11.37
CA TYR A 67 13.18 -2.91 -12.18
C TYR A 67 13.08 -3.80 -13.42
N SER A 68 11.85 -4.16 -13.81
CA SER A 68 11.60 -4.83 -15.08
C SER A 68 11.90 -3.89 -16.28
N ASN A 69 12.04 -4.48 -17.45
CA ASN A 69 12.12 -3.74 -18.71
C ASN A 69 11.04 -4.27 -19.67
N PRO A 70 9.98 -3.48 -19.96
CA PRO A 70 9.73 -2.09 -19.54
C PRO A 70 9.42 -1.97 -18.03
N SER A 71 9.63 -0.75 -17.46
CA SER A 71 9.34 -0.42 -16.07
C SER A 71 7.97 0.25 -15.88
N SER A 72 7.19 0.38 -16.93
CA SER A 72 5.85 0.94 -16.97
C SER A 72 4.87 0.01 -17.69
N GLY A 73 3.58 0.21 -17.44
CA GLY A 73 2.52 -0.60 -18.04
C GLY A 73 2.24 -1.90 -17.29
N VAL A 74 1.29 -2.68 -17.81
CA VAL A 74 0.89 -3.97 -17.22
C VAL A 74 2.07 -4.94 -17.24
N ASN A 75 2.24 -5.70 -16.16
CA ASN A 75 3.35 -6.61 -15.87
C ASN A 75 4.70 -5.92 -15.56
N ALA A 76 4.80 -4.60 -15.59
CA ALA A 76 5.97 -3.93 -15.03
C ALA A 76 6.10 -4.21 -13.53
N SER A 77 7.32 -4.39 -13.07
CA SER A 77 7.55 -4.74 -11.66
C SER A 77 8.86 -4.15 -11.13
N VAL A 78 8.91 -3.99 -9.82
CA VAL A 78 10.13 -3.69 -9.07
C VAL A 78 10.28 -4.67 -7.94
N GLN A 79 11.51 -5.11 -7.68
CA GLN A 79 11.87 -5.98 -6.57
C GLN A 79 12.91 -5.29 -5.70
N TRP A 80 12.81 -5.46 -4.39
CA TRP A 80 13.77 -4.94 -3.40
C TRP A 80 13.84 -5.86 -2.20
N ILE A 81 14.89 -5.72 -1.41
CA ILE A 81 15.13 -6.55 -0.23
C ILE A 81 14.85 -5.73 1.03
N THR A 82 14.05 -6.28 1.93
CA THR A 82 13.85 -5.75 3.28
C THR A 82 13.89 -6.89 4.27
N ALA A 83 14.69 -6.78 5.32
CA ALA A 83 14.86 -7.81 6.35
C ALA A 83 15.12 -9.21 5.75
N ASN A 84 16.02 -9.30 4.78
CA ASN A 84 16.40 -10.53 4.04
C ASN A 84 15.25 -11.21 3.29
N LYS A 85 14.17 -10.47 2.99
CA LYS A 85 13.05 -10.96 2.18
C LYS A 85 12.96 -10.16 0.89
N ILE A 86 12.77 -10.85 -0.23
CA ILE A 86 12.53 -10.23 -1.52
C ILE A 86 11.06 -9.82 -1.61
N ASN A 87 10.81 -8.53 -1.68
CA ASN A 87 9.50 -7.96 -1.93
C ASN A 87 9.36 -7.65 -3.43
N LYS A 88 8.15 -7.72 -3.96
CA LYS A 88 7.85 -7.41 -5.35
C LYS A 88 6.59 -6.56 -5.44
N LEU A 89 6.65 -5.47 -6.19
CA LEU A 89 5.48 -4.72 -6.63
C LEU A 89 5.27 -5.01 -8.13
N LEU A 90 4.07 -5.44 -8.51
CA LEU A 90 3.70 -5.81 -9.87
C LEU A 90 2.51 -4.98 -10.31
N ILE A 91 2.63 -4.25 -11.42
CA ILE A 91 1.50 -3.52 -12.02
C ILE A 91 0.56 -4.53 -12.69
N THR A 92 -0.69 -4.55 -12.26
CA THR A 92 -1.75 -5.43 -12.79
C THR A 92 -2.70 -4.71 -13.74
N GLU A 93 -2.83 -3.40 -13.61
CA GLU A 93 -3.64 -2.54 -14.49
C GLU A 93 -2.94 -1.19 -14.62
N ALA A 94 -2.87 -0.67 -15.83
CA ALA A 94 -2.29 0.64 -16.12
C ALA A 94 -3.19 1.38 -17.13
N SER A 95 -3.77 2.47 -16.68
CA SER A 95 -4.50 3.43 -17.50
C SER A 95 -4.02 4.85 -17.16
N PRO A 96 -4.32 5.87 -17.96
CA PRO A 96 -3.88 7.24 -17.69
C PRO A 96 -4.30 7.76 -16.30
N LYS A 97 -5.42 7.29 -15.77
CA LYS A 97 -5.98 7.79 -14.50
C LYS A 97 -5.96 6.79 -13.36
N ILE A 98 -5.67 5.51 -13.64
CA ILE A 98 -5.70 4.46 -12.62
C ILE A 98 -4.54 3.51 -12.84
N ILE A 99 -3.76 3.29 -11.79
CA ILE A 99 -2.71 2.29 -11.75
C ILE A 99 -3.02 1.35 -10.59
N LYS A 100 -3.17 0.05 -10.89
CA LYS A 100 -3.28 -0.98 -9.87
C LYS A 100 -2.01 -1.78 -9.81
N ALA A 101 -1.54 -2.03 -8.61
CA ALA A 101 -0.34 -2.83 -8.37
C ALA A 101 -0.55 -3.78 -7.20
N LEU A 102 0.07 -4.94 -7.31
CA LEU A 102 0.05 -5.98 -6.30
C LEU A 102 1.38 -6.01 -5.58
N LEU A 103 1.37 -5.73 -4.28
CA LEU A 103 2.53 -5.89 -3.43
C LEU A 103 2.57 -7.33 -2.91
N ILE A 104 3.60 -8.05 -3.28
CA ILE A 104 3.84 -9.46 -2.97
C ILE A 104 4.98 -9.54 -1.96
N ARG A 105 4.71 -10.12 -0.80
CA ARG A 105 5.70 -10.35 0.27
C ARG A 105 5.72 -11.82 0.66
N PRO A 106 6.89 -12.44 0.82
CA PRO A 106 6.98 -13.85 1.21
C PRO A 106 6.28 -14.13 2.56
N GLY A 107 5.35 -15.09 2.56
CA GLY A 107 4.61 -15.51 3.77
C GLY A 107 3.41 -14.63 4.14
N GLU A 108 3.17 -13.54 3.42
CA GLU A 108 2.03 -12.64 3.63
C GLU A 108 0.98 -12.80 2.52
N LYS A 109 -0.24 -12.33 2.77
CA LYS A 109 -1.22 -12.15 1.69
C LYS A 109 -0.84 -10.94 0.86
N ASN A 110 -1.08 -11.02 -0.45
CA ASN A 110 -0.84 -9.92 -1.35
C ASN A 110 -1.67 -8.69 -0.97
N VAL A 111 -1.06 -7.51 -1.07
CA VAL A 111 -1.69 -6.22 -0.79
C VAL A 111 -2.00 -5.53 -2.11
N GLU A 112 -3.28 -5.21 -2.32
CA GLU A 112 -3.73 -4.51 -3.52
C GLU A 112 -3.57 -3.01 -3.33
N ASN A 113 -2.87 -2.37 -4.28
CA ASN A 113 -2.65 -0.92 -4.32
C ASN A 113 -3.37 -0.36 -5.53
N THR A 114 -4.10 0.73 -5.35
CA THR A 114 -4.72 1.47 -6.44
C THR A 114 -4.38 2.94 -6.27
N ILE A 115 -3.70 3.51 -7.26
CA ILE A 115 -3.45 4.95 -7.36
C ILE A 115 -4.36 5.49 -8.44
N SER A 116 -5.18 6.48 -8.09
CA SER A 116 -6.10 7.15 -9.02
C SER A 116 -5.85 8.64 -9.06
N ILE A 117 -5.98 9.24 -10.25
CA ILE A 117 -5.84 10.66 -10.51
C ILE A 117 -7.22 11.20 -10.90
N VAL A 118 -7.77 12.10 -10.10
CA VAL A 118 -9.14 12.61 -10.25
C VAL A 118 -9.10 14.14 -10.32
N SER A 119 -9.83 14.71 -11.28
CA SER A 119 -10.04 16.15 -11.34
C SER A 119 -10.99 16.58 -10.22
N ILE A 120 -10.63 17.65 -9.52
CA ILE A 120 -11.49 18.25 -8.50
C ILE A 120 -12.37 19.29 -9.20
N GLN A 121 -13.70 19.23 -8.97
CA GLN A 121 -14.61 20.27 -9.44
C GLN A 121 -14.23 21.59 -8.79
N ASP A 122 -14.18 22.66 -9.58
CA ASP A 122 -13.90 24.03 -9.16
C ASP A 122 -12.47 24.30 -8.62
N ALA A 123 -11.52 23.36 -8.81
CA ALA A 123 -10.12 23.55 -8.45
C ALA A 123 -9.17 23.30 -9.62
N SER A 124 -8.10 24.10 -9.72
CA SER A 124 -7.06 23.92 -10.75
C SER A 124 -6.09 22.76 -10.48
N GLY A 125 -6.31 21.99 -9.39
CA GLY A 125 -5.48 20.87 -8.98
C GLY A 125 -6.08 19.50 -9.33
N LEU A 126 -5.24 18.48 -9.32
CA LEU A 126 -5.62 17.09 -9.47
C LEU A 126 -5.43 16.36 -8.14
N GLN A 127 -6.44 15.61 -7.71
CA GLN A 127 -6.31 14.75 -6.55
C GLN A 127 -5.67 13.43 -6.95
N VAL A 128 -4.56 13.11 -6.32
CA VAL A 128 -3.94 11.78 -6.37
C VAL A 128 -4.35 11.03 -5.11
N GLU A 129 -5.10 9.94 -5.29
CA GLU A 129 -5.57 9.10 -4.21
C GLU A 129 -4.89 7.74 -4.27
N TRP A 130 -4.39 7.28 -3.14
CA TRP A 130 -3.80 5.95 -2.99
C TRP A 130 -4.67 5.12 -2.05
N ARG A 131 -5.30 4.08 -2.60
CA ARG A 131 -6.07 3.07 -1.86
C ARG A 131 -5.25 1.81 -1.73
N VAL A 132 -5.17 1.29 -0.51
CA VAL A 132 -4.46 0.06 -0.18
C VAL A 132 -5.41 -0.90 0.50
N LEU A 133 -5.66 -2.04 -0.14
CA LEU A 133 -6.51 -3.09 0.40
C LEU A 133 -5.66 -4.23 0.95
N THR A 134 -5.67 -4.37 2.25
CA THR A 134 -5.02 -5.47 2.97
C THR A 134 -6.04 -6.53 3.35
N ARG A 135 -5.77 -7.80 3.01
CA ARG A 135 -6.62 -8.95 3.35
C ARG A 135 -6.03 -9.68 4.55
N LEU A 136 -6.77 -9.72 5.66
CA LEU A 136 -6.37 -10.42 6.88
C LEU A 136 -6.63 -11.93 6.76
N LYS A 137 -5.81 -12.73 7.43
CA LYS A 137 -6.11 -14.14 7.66
C LYS A 137 -7.20 -14.26 8.72
N TRP A 138 -7.74 -15.46 8.91
CA TRP A 138 -8.86 -15.70 9.83
C TRP A 138 -8.45 -15.68 11.30
N TYR A 139 -7.15 -15.77 11.62
CA TYR A 139 -6.65 -15.88 13.00
C TYR A 139 -7.03 -14.67 13.84
N PRO A 140 -7.41 -14.86 15.12
CA PRO A 140 -7.79 -13.76 16.01
C PRO A 140 -6.74 -12.64 16.09
N TRP A 141 -5.47 -12.99 16.26
CA TRP A 141 -4.38 -12.00 16.36
C TRP A 141 -4.19 -11.18 15.06
N GLU A 142 -4.39 -11.76 13.88
CA GLU A 142 -4.37 -10.99 12.63
C GLU A 142 -5.57 -10.03 12.54
N LYS A 143 -6.74 -10.48 12.97
CA LYS A 143 -7.94 -9.65 12.99
C LYS A 143 -7.81 -8.45 13.92
N PHE A 144 -7.36 -8.67 15.14
CA PHE A 144 -7.13 -7.59 16.11
C PHE A 144 -5.98 -6.67 15.66
N GLY A 145 -4.89 -7.23 15.10
CA GLY A 145 -3.80 -6.44 14.50
C GLY A 145 -4.29 -5.57 13.33
N GLY A 146 -5.25 -6.07 12.57
CA GLY A 146 -5.86 -5.37 11.44
C GLY A 146 -6.46 -4.01 11.79
N ILE A 147 -6.98 -3.84 13.02
CA ILE A 147 -7.54 -2.57 13.50
C ILE A 147 -6.50 -1.44 13.47
N PHE A 148 -5.22 -1.78 13.61
CA PHE A 148 -4.13 -0.81 13.68
C PHE A 148 -3.39 -0.63 12.36
N ILE A 149 -3.71 -1.38 11.30
CA ILE A 149 -3.00 -1.32 10.02
C ILE A 149 -2.94 0.09 9.46
N ASP A 150 -4.05 0.83 9.43
CA ASP A 150 -4.05 2.21 8.90
C ASP A 150 -3.13 3.13 9.72
N LYS A 151 -3.12 2.99 11.04
CA LYS A 151 -2.24 3.78 11.92
C LYS A 151 -0.75 3.45 11.71
N ILE A 152 -0.42 2.20 11.37
CA ILE A 152 0.97 1.75 11.19
C ILE A 152 1.46 2.06 9.77
N THR A 153 0.64 1.76 8.75
CA THR A 153 1.07 1.87 7.35
C THR A 153 0.66 3.18 6.69
N GLY A 154 -0.44 3.80 7.15
CA GLY A 154 -0.98 5.03 6.60
C GLY A 154 0.02 6.19 6.51
N PRO A 155 0.81 6.48 7.56
CA PRO A 155 1.82 7.54 7.51
C PRO A 155 2.86 7.36 6.40
N GLY A 156 3.23 6.11 6.06
CA GLY A 156 4.15 5.83 4.95
C GLY A 156 3.58 6.20 3.59
N TYR A 157 2.31 5.92 3.35
CA TYR A 157 1.62 6.31 2.10
C TYR A 157 1.39 7.82 2.02
N GLU A 158 1.06 8.45 3.13
CA GLU A 158 0.90 9.90 3.23
C GLU A 158 2.23 10.61 2.94
N THR A 159 3.32 10.16 3.53
CA THR A 159 4.68 10.67 3.24
C THR A 159 5.03 10.50 1.77
N ALA A 160 4.73 9.35 1.17
CA ALA A 160 5.00 9.12 -0.25
C ALA A 160 4.23 10.08 -1.15
N LEU A 161 2.94 10.31 -0.86
CA LEU A 161 2.11 11.24 -1.63
C LEU A 161 2.57 12.70 -1.46
N ASN A 162 2.94 13.11 -0.25
CA ASN A 162 3.48 14.45 -0.02
C ASN A 162 4.81 14.65 -0.76
N ASN A 163 5.71 13.67 -0.73
CA ASN A 163 6.95 13.71 -1.50
C ASN A 163 6.68 13.79 -3.02
N LEU A 164 5.67 13.06 -3.52
CA LEU A 164 5.26 13.13 -4.92
C LEU A 164 4.81 14.54 -5.29
N LYS A 165 3.96 15.15 -4.45
CA LYS A 165 3.52 16.55 -4.61
C LYS A 165 4.71 17.49 -4.67
N ASP A 166 5.57 17.44 -3.65
CA ASP A 166 6.73 18.32 -3.55
C ASP A 166 7.66 18.17 -4.75
N TYR A 167 7.92 16.93 -5.16
CA TYR A 167 8.77 16.65 -6.32
C TYR A 167 8.19 17.24 -7.62
N ILE A 168 6.88 17.10 -7.85
CA ILE A 168 6.23 17.57 -9.08
C ILE A 168 6.10 19.10 -9.09
N GLU A 169 5.71 19.70 -7.97
CA GLU A 169 5.49 21.15 -7.86
C GLU A 169 6.80 21.95 -7.83
N GLN A 170 7.92 21.34 -7.35
CA GLN A 170 9.25 21.98 -7.35
C GLN A 170 10.02 21.77 -8.66
N SER A 171 9.59 20.84 -9.51
CA SER A 171 10.25 20.51 -10.80
C SER A 171 9.80 21.49 -11.91
N HIS A 172 9.93 22.80 -11.64
CA HIS A 172 9.70 23.86 -12.65
C HIS A 172 10.94 24.16 -13.46
#